data_0349260adf4d57a2fcb0b7389456f052
#
_entry.id   0349260adf4d57a2fcb0b7389456f052
#
_cell.length_a   1.000
_cell.length_b   1.000
_cell.length_c   1.000
_cell.angle_alpha   90.00
_cell.angle_beta   90.00
_cell.angle_gamma   90.00
#
_symmetry.space_group_name_H-M   'P 1'
#
loop_
_entity.id
_entity.type
_entity.pdbx_description
1 polymer ?
#
loop_
_entity_poly.entity_id
_entity_poly.type
_entity_poly.pdbx_seq_one_letter_code
_entity_poly.pdbx_strand_id
1 'polypeptide(L)'
;VTNERDGRDGGDRRDGRAQRDGRATRRGRPGYDKESLLRVAVKVFNERGYDGTSMDELSKRLGISKSAIYYHVAGKDELLQLAVDRALDGLFAASDEAAAVEGRAIDRLERLVRASVAVLVAEQPFVTLLLRVRGNTAVEKQALARRREFDRLVSGLVAEAEADGDIRPDIDPAITARLLFGLVNSLIEWYRPRRGGAGADEIADALCKVAFDGLRTRPAE
;
A
#
# COMPACT_ATOMS: atom_id res chain seq x y z
N VAL A 1 61.50 54.34 48.36
CA VAL A 1 62.58 53.41 48.74
C VAL A 1 62.47 52.25 47.73
N THR A 2 63.26 52.38 46.64
CA THR A 2 64.32 51.45 46.21
C THR A 2 63.82 50.02 45.96
N ASN A 3 64.05 49.35 44.90
CA ASN A 3 65.17 49.32 43.95
C ASN A 3 64.88 48.01 43.09
N GLU A 4 65.00 48.11 41.85
CA GLU A 4 66.02 47.56 40.96
C GLU A 4 66.01 46.04 40.62
N ARG A 5 65.98 45.90 39.33
CA ARG A 5 66.81 45.03 38.46
C ARG A 5 66.41 43.56 38.31
N ASP A 6 66.29 43.17 37.20
CA ASP A 6 67.10 42.99 35.97
C ASP A 6 67.05 41.49 35.59
N GLY A 7 67.01 41.17 34.36
CA GLY A 7 67.32 39.81 33.87
C GLY A 7 66.51 39.33 32.65
N ARG A 8 66.91 39.81 31.49
CA ARG A 8 67.04 39.13 30.21
C ARG A 8 66.84 37.60 30.26
N ASP A 9 66.10 37.01 29.38
CA ASP A 9 66.59 36.34 28.17
C ASP A 9 65.45 35.58 27.47
N GLY A 10 65.27 35.72 26.19
CA GLY A 10 65.56 34.89 25.07
C GLY A 10 64.70 33.64 24.97
N GLY A 11 63.87 33.62 23.98
CA GLY A 11 63.23 32.34 23.57
C GLY A 11 62.11 32.49 22.50
N ASP A 12 62.54 32.82 21.32
CA ASP A 12 61.77 32.62 20.08
C ASP A 12 61.26 31.16 19.98
N ARG A 13 59.96 30.93 19.98
CA ARG A 13 59.37 29.73 19.39
C ARG A 13 58.06 30.05 18.72
N ARG A 14 58.14 30.17 17.43
CA ARG A 14 57.04 30.00 16.48
C ARG A 14 56.44 28.62 16.72
N ASP A 15 55.13 28.57 16.91
CA ASP A 15 54.36 27.40 16.61
C ASP A 15 52.90 27.85 16.33
N GLY A 16 52.50 27.83 15.08
CA GLY A 16 51.74 26.72 14.64
C GLY A 16 50.23 26.93 14.91
N ARG A 17 49.64 27.99 14.26
CA ARG A 17 48.21 28.18 14.17
C ARG A 17 47.64 27.07 13.28
N ALA A 18 47.34 25.90 13.86
CA ALA A 18 46.56 24.85 13.22
C ALA A 18 45.10 25.33 13.09
N GLN A 19 44.81 25.82 11.94
CA GLN A 19 43.50 26.11 11.45
C GLN A 19 42.75 24.77 11.26
N ARG A 20 41.96 24.36 12.26
CA ARG A 20 41.05 23.23 12.14
C ARG A 20 39.87 23.68 11.26
N ASP A 21 40.01 23.49 9.96
CA ASP A 21 38.90 23.44 9.04
C ASP A 21 37.92 22.34 9.47
N GLY A 22 36.98 22.73 10.30
CA GLY A 22 35.79 21.95 10.62
C GLY A 22 34.87 21.94 9.42
N ARG A 23 35.26 21.20 8.36
CA ARG A 23 34.38 20.86 7.26
C ARG A 23 33.30 19.95 7.82
N ALA A 24 32.22 20.55 8.35
CA ALA A 24 31.01 19.85 8.69
C ALA A 24 30.57 19.10 7.41
N THR A 25 30.83 17.82 7.35
CA THR A 25 30.21 16.92 6.37
C THR A 25 28.72 17.10 6.50
N ARG A 26 28.12 17.85 5.54
CA ARG A 26 26.69 17.86 5.33
C ARG A 26 26.29 16.38 5.21
N ARG A 27 25.73 15.82 6.28
CA ARG A 27 24.99 14.57 6.22
C ARG A 27 23.96 14.76 5.11
N GLY A 28 24.18 14.11 3.98
CA GLY A 28 23.24 14.09 2.89
C GLY A 28 21.87 13.71 3.46
N ARG A 29 20.82 14.45 3.06
CA ARG A 29 19.44 14.04 3.31
C ARG A 29 19.35 12.53 3.00
N PRO A 30 18.71 11.70 3.87
CA PRO A 30 18.46 10.31 3.53
C PRO A 30 17.91 10.26 2.12
N GLY A 31 18.61 9.56 1.21
CA GLY A 31 18.16 9.44 -0.17
C GLY A 31 16.78 8.81 -0.14
N TYR A 32 15.82 9.38 -0.88
CA TYR A 32 14.54 8.72 -1.09
C TYR A 32 14.82 7.37 -1.74
N ASP A 33 14.34 6.30 -1.11
CA ASP A 33 14.30 4.99 -1.74
C ASP A 33 13.08 4.86 -2.66
N LYS A 34 13.09 3.86 -3.52
CA LYS A 34 12.00 3.60 -4.48
C LYS A 34 10.65 3.41 -3.77
N GLU A 35 10.65 2.79 -2.59
CA GLU A 35 9.44 2.56 -1.79
C GLU A 35 8.83 3.86 -1.25
N SER A 36 9.63 4.72 -0.67
CA SER A 36 9.18 6.03 -0.17
C SER A 36 8.66 6.90 -1.31
N LEU A 37 9.34 6.88 -2.47
CA LEU A 37 8.89 7.56 -3.68
C LEU A 37 7.51 7.04 -4.13
N LEU A 38 7.33 5.73 -4.19
CA LEU A 38 6.09 5.10 -4.60
C LEU A 38 4.93 5.47 -3.66
N ARG A 39 5.13 5.40 -2.34
CA ARG A 39 4.11 5.78 -1.35
C ARG A 39 3.65 7.23 -1.50
N VAL A 40 4.57 8.16 -1.72
CA VAL A 40 4.22 9.56 -1.95
C VAL A 40 3.49 9.74 -3.28
N ALA A 41 3.93 9.07 -4.34
CA ALA A 41 3.27 9.12 -5.65
C ALA A 41 1.82 8.62 -5.56
N VAL A 42 1.59 7.48 -4.92
CA VAL A 42 0.24 6.91 -4.70
C VAL A 42 -0.65 7.86 -3.92
N LYS A 43 -0.11 8.52 -2.89
CA LYS A 43 -0.86 9.54 -2.15
C LYS A 43 -1.30 10.70 -3.05
N VAL A 44 -0.39 11.21 -3.88
CA VAL A 44 -0.70 12.32 -4.81
C VAL A 44 -1.70 11.86 -5.88
N PHE A 45 -1.55 10.65 -6.44
CA PHE A 45 -2.51 10.08 -7.39
C PHE A 45 -3.92 9.95 -6.78
N ASN A 46 -4.03 9.53 -5.51
CA ASN A 46 -5.31 9.44 -4.82
C ASN A 46 -5.93 10.81 -4.50
N GLU A 47 -5.10 11.83 -4.21
CA GLU A 47 -5.55 13.19 -3.90
C GLU A 47 -6.00 13.96 -5.14
N ARG A 48 -5.29 13.85 -6.26
CA ARG A 48 -5.43 14.71 -7.45
C ARG A 48 -5.82 13.97 -8.73
N GLY A 49 -5.87 12.66 -8.68
CA GLY A 49 -5.99 11.81 -9.85
C GLY A 49 -4.65 11.60 -10.56
N TYR A 50 -4.56 10.50 -11.30
CA TYR A 50 -3.37 10.17 -12.08
C TYR A 50 -3.12 11.21 -13.19
N ASP A 51 -4.16 11.56 -13.97
CA ASP A 51 -4.02 12.53 -15.08
C ASP A 51 -3.66 13.92 -14.59
N GLY A 52 -4.18 14.34 -13.45
CA GLY A 52 -3.89 15.64 -12.82
C GLY A 52 -2.52 15.75 -12.16
N THR A 53 -1.73 14.66 -12.13
CA THR A 53 -0.41 14.62 -11.48
C THR A 53 0.70 14.66 -12.53
N SER A 54 1.68 15.55 -12.35
CA SER A 54 2.90 15.64 -13.16
C SER A 54 4.15 15.25 -12.36
N MET A 55 5.25 14.95 -13.07
CA MET A 55 6.56 14.70 -12.44
C MET A 55 7.08 15.94 -11.69
N ASP A 56 6.69 17.16 -12.12
CA ASP A 56 6.98 18.39 -11.39
C ASP A 56 6.28 18.45 -10.04
N GLU A 57 5.03 18.06 -9.99
CA GLU A 57 4.25 18.02 -8.76
C GLU A 57 4.83 16.99 -7.79
N LEU A 58 5.20 15.81 -8.29
CA LEU A 58 5.87 14.77 -7.48
C LEU A 58 7.22 15.29 -6.94
N SER A 59 8.02 15.95 -7.78
CA SER A 59 9.29 16.56 -7.38
C SER A 59 9.11 17.58 -6.25
N LYS A 60 8.14 18.48 -6.37
CA LYS A 60 7.79 19.46 -5.33
C LYS A 60 7.33 18.78 -4.03
N ARG A 61 6.46 17.79 -4.13
CA ARG A 61 5.91 17.09 -2.97
C ARG A 61 6.97 16.28 -2.21
N LEU A 62 7.92 15.70 -2.94
CA LEU A 62 9.04 14.94 -2.39
C LEU A 62 10.18 15.84 -1.90
N GLY A 63 10.25 17.09 -2.37
CA GLY A 63 11.37 17.98 -2.07
C GLY A 63 12.70 17.52 -2.69
N ILE A 64 12.66 16.80 -3.82
CA ILE A 64 13.82 16.31 -4.58
C ILE A 64 13.74 16.77 -6.04
N SER A 65 14.85 16.71 -6.77
CA SER A 65 14.86 17.04 -8.19
C SER A 65 14.15 16.01 -9.04
N LYS A 66 13.66 16.40 -10.22
CA LYS A 66 13.13 15.45 -11.20
C LYS A 66 14.17 14.37 -11.58
N SER A 67 15.44 14.78 -11.74
CA SER A 67 16.52 13.83 -12.06
C SER A 67 16.68 12.76 -10.98
N ALA A 68 16.47 13.11 -9.71
CA ALA A 68 16.48 12.14 -8.61
C ALA A 68 15.29 11.16 -8.69
N ILE A 69 14.12 11.61 -9.15
CA ILE A 69 12.98 10.71 -9.39
C ILE A 69 13.28 9.79 -10.56
N TYR A 70 13.77 10.32 -11.69
CA TYR A 70 14.11 9.54 -12.89
C TYR A 70 15.25 8.54 -12.67
N TYR A 71 16.06 8.69 -11.62
CA TYR A 71 17.03 7.68 -11.22
C TYR A 71 16.36 6.39 -10.73
N HIS A 72 15.16 6.48 -10.16
CA HIS A 72 14.44 5.33 -9.59
C HIS A 72 13.39 4.75 -10.52
N VAL A 73 12.78 5.57 -11.39
CA VAL A 73 11.67 5.18 -12.27
C VAL A 73 11.76 5.90 -13.60
N ALA A 74 11.32 5.23 -14.67
CA ALA A 74 11.30 5.83 -16.01
C ALA A 74 10.27 6.95 -16.17
N GLY A 75 9.23 6.96 -15.33
CA GLY A 75 8.19 7.98 -15.39
C GLY A 75 6.97 7.69 -14.53
N LYS A 76 5.93 8.50 -14.77
CA LYS A 76 4.66 8.43 -14.05
C LYS A 76 3.94 7.10 -14.27
N ASP A 77 4.03 6.55 -15.49
CA ASP A 77 3.39 5.28 -15.84
C ASP A 77 4.01 4.10 -15.08
N GLU A 78 5.34 4.08 -14.88
CA GLU A 78 5.99 3.06 -14.05
C GLU A 78 5.56 3.15 -12.60
N LEU A 79 5.40 4.36 -12.06
CA LEU A 79 4.87 4.55 -10.69
C LEU A 79 3.44 4.01 -10.56
N LEU A 80 2.59 4.28 -11.57
CA LEU A 80 1.24 3.73 -11.58
C LEU A 80 1.26 2.21 -11.67
N GLN A 81 2.08 1.64 -12.58
CA GLN A 81 2.24 0.19 -12.75
C GLN A 81 2.65 -0.48 -11.43
N LEU A 82 3.72 0.01 -10.80
CA LEU A 82 4.20 -0.52 -9.52
C LEU A 82 3.13 -0.45 -8.43
N ALA A 83 2.35 0.62 -8.43
CA ALA A 83 1.31 0.81 -7.43
C ALA A 83 0.14 -0.16 -7.61
N VAL A 84 -0.37 -0.32 -8.84
CA VAL A 84 -1.51 -1.21 -9.10
C VAL A 84 -1.10 -2.69 -9.03
N ASP A 85 0.14 -3.01 -9.44
CA ASP A 85 0.68 -4.36 -9.32
C ASP A 85 0.80 -4.78 -7.86
N ARG A 86 1.30 -3.91 -6.98
CA ARG A 86 1.39 -4.21 -5.55
C ARG A 86 0.05 -4.62 -4.94
N ALA A 87 -1.02 -3.90 -5.27
CA ALA A 87 -2.36 -4.24 -4.79
C ALA A 87 -2.87 -5.56 -5.38
N LEU A 88 -2.68 -5.77 -6.69
CA LEU A 88 -3.10 -6.97 -7.37
C LEU A 88 -2.30 -8.20 -6.94
N ASP A 89 -0.99 -8.08 -6.81
CA ASP A 89 -0.12 -9.18 -6.37
C ASP A 89 -0.50 -9.64 -4.95
N GLY A 90 -0.85 -8.72 -4.06
CA GLY A 90 -1.38 -9.05 -2.74
C GLY A 90 -2.69 -9.84 -2.81
N LEU A 91 -3.62 -9.45 -3.69
CA LEU A 91 -4.89 -10.16 -3.87
C LEU A 91 -4.70 -11.55 -4.51
N PHE A 92 -3.83 -11.67 -5.51
CA PHE A 92 -3.53 -12.97 -6.12
C PHE A 92 -2.80 -13.90 -5.17
N ALA A 93 -1.84 -13.40 -4.38
CA ALA A 93 -1.19 -14.18 -3.32
C ALA A 93 -2.21 -14.71 -2.31
N ALA A 94 -3.17 -13.87 -1.87
CA ALA A 94 -4.26 -14.30 -0.99
C ALA A 94 -5.14 -15.38 -1.64
N SER A 95 -5.38 -15.31 -2.96
CA SER A 95 -6.12 -16.33 -3.71
C SER A 95 -5.35 -17.64 -3.78
N ASP A 96 -4.05 -17.59 -4.06
CA ASP A 96 -3.18 -18.77 -4.13
C ASP A 96 -3.07 -19.47 -2.76
N GLU A 97 -2.91 -18.71 -1.69
CA GLU A 97 -2.91 -19.21 -0.32
C GLU A 97 -4.24 -19.89 0.05
N ALA A 98 -5.37 -19.28 -0.31
CA ALA A 98 -6.69 -19.86 -0.07
C ALA A 98 -6.89 -21.15 -0.88
N ALA A 99 -6.40 -21.22 -2.12
CA ALA A 99 -6.50 -22.38 -2.99
C ALA A 99 -5.58 -23.53 -2.55
N ALA A 100 -4.44 -23.24 -1.92
CA ALA A 100 -3.49 -24.25 -1.43
C ALA A 100 -3.99 -25.05 -0.24
N VAL A 101 -5.06 -24.61 0.42
CA VAL A 101 -5.61 -25.30 1.59
C VAL A 101 -6.68 -26.30 1.14
N GLU A 102 -6.51 -27.54 1.55
CA GLU A 102 -7.54 -28.57 1.39
C GLU A 102 -8.80 -28.21 2.19
N GLY A 103 -9.97 -28.47 1.64
CA GLY A 103 -11.24 -28.20 2.29
C GLY A 103 -12.35 -27.85 1.30
N ARG A 104 -13.53 -27.57 1.85
CA ARG A 104 -14.72 -27.20 1.06
C ARG A 104 -14.53 -25.86 0.35
N ALA A 105 -15.21 -25.67 -0.76
CA ALA A 105 -15.12 -24.44 -1.51
C ALA A 105 -15.54 -23.21 -0.67
N ILE A 106 -16.53 -23.36 0.19
CA ILE A 106 -16.99 -22.28 1.09
C ILE A 106 -15.90 -21.85 2.08
N ASP A 107 -15.12 -22.79 2.65
CA ASP A 107 -14.06 -22.49 3.61
C ASP A 107 -12.90 -21.75 2.91
N ARG A 108 -12.60 -22.14 1.67
CA ARG A 108 -11.60 -21.45 0.82
C ARG A 108 -12.06 -20.03 0.46
N LEU A 109 -13.35 -19.86 0.14
CA LEU A 109 -13.94 -18.57 -0.17
C LEU A 109 -13.91 -17.63 1.05
N GLU A 110 -14.31 -18.11 2.22
CA GLU A 110 -14.26 -17.32 3.45
C GLU A 110 -12.82 -16.89 3.77
N ARG A 111 -11.87 -17.78 3.59
CA ARG A 111 -10.44 -17.52 3.78
C ARG A 111 -9.92 -16.44 2.82
N LEU A 112 -10.31 -16.55 1.55
CA LEU A 112 -9.97 -15.55 0.53
C LEU A 112 -10.54 -14.16 0.90
N VAL A 113 -11.78 -14.11 1.37
CA VAL A 113 -12.41 -12.86 1.82
C VAL A 113 -11.63 -12.25 2.98
N ARG A 114 -11.28 -13.04 4.00
CA ARG A 114 -10.49 -12.59 5.15
C ARG A 114 -9.12 -12.06 4.74
N ALA A 115 -8.40 -12.81 3.91
CA ALA A 115 -7.10 -12.40 3.39
C ALA A 115 -7.19 -11.13 2.55
N SER A 116 -8.26 -10.98 1.74
CA SER A 116 -8.50 -9.77 0.95
C SER A 116 -8.77 -8.54 1.83
N VAL A 117 -9.47 -8.68 2.96
CA VAL A 117 -9.62 -7.62 3.96
C VAL A 117 -8.27 -7.24 4.55
N ALA A 118 -7.43 -8.22 4.91
CA ALA A 118 -6.10 -7.97 5.44
C ALA A 118 -5.22 -7.21 4.44
N VAL A 119 -5.20 -7.62 3.17
CA VAL A 119 -4.49 -6.92 2.08
C VAL A 119 -5.01 -5.49 1.93
N LEU A 120 -6.32 -5.29 1.91
CA LEU A 120 -6.93 -3.96 1.78
C LEU A 120 -6.53 -3.05 2.94
N VAL A 121 -6.56 -3.54 4.16
CA VAL A 121 -6.19 -2.75 5.35
C VAL A 121 -4.70 -2.41 5.34
N ALA A 122 -3.82 -3.36 5.01
CA ALA A 122 -2.37 -3.17 4.96
C ALA A 122 -1.95 -2.23 3.83
N GLU A 123 -2.60 -2.32 2.68
CA GLU A 123 -2.22 -1.63 1.45
C GLU A 123 -3.31 -0.65 0.97
N GLN A 124 -4.09 -0.09 1.89
CA GLN A 124 -5.26 0.75 1.59
C GLN A 124 -5.02 1.83 0.53
N PRO A 125 -3.92 2.61 0.53
CA PRO A 125 -3.69 3.62 -0.51
C PRO A 125 -3.53 3.01 -1.91
N PHE A 126 -2.89 1.85 -2.02
CA PHE A 126 -2.65 1.15 -3.29
C PHE A 126 -3.94 0.51 -3.81
N VAL A 127 -4.70 -0.13 -2.93
CA VAL A 127 -6.03 -0.69 -3.28
C VAL A 127 -6.99 0.42 -3.69
N THR A 128 -6.98 1.57 -2.98
CA THR A 128 -7.78 2.74 -3.35
C THR A 128 -7.46 3.21 -4.76
N LEU A 129 -6.17 3.30 -5.12
CA LEU A 129 -5.75 3.69 -6.47
C LEU A 129 -6.22 2.66 -7.50
N LEU A 130 -6.02 1.36 -7.24
CA LEU A 130 -6.47 0.26 -8.10
C LEU A 130 -7.98 0.32 -8.37
N LEU A 131 -8.80 0.63 -7.37
CA LEU A 131 -10.25 0.70 -7.52
C LEU A 131 -10.72 1.95 -8.29
N ARG A 132 -9.86 2.96 -8.43
CA ARG A 132 -10.14 4.20 -9.16
C ARG A 132 -9.68 4.21 -10.61
N VAL A 133 -8.91 3.22 -11.08
CA VAL A 133 -8.47 3.15 -12.48
C VAL A 133 -9.67 2.99 -13.42
N ARG A 134 -9.63 3.67 -14.56
CA ARG A 134 -10.75 3.72 -15.51
C ARG A 134 -10.43 3.12 -16.89
N GLY A 135 -9.15 2.81 -17.16
CA GLY A 135 -8.71 2.27 -18.43
C GLY A 135 -8.28 3.33 -19.46
N ASN A 136 -7.93 4.52 -19.00
CA ASN A 136 -7.46 5.61 -19.87
C ASN A 136 -6.07 5.34 -20.46
N THR A 137 -5.22 4.68 -19.70
CA THR A 137 -3.83 4.34 -20.10
C THR A 137 -3.66 2.84 -20.36
N ALA A 138 -2.54 2.46 -20.97
CA ALA A 138 -2.19 1.05 -21.16
C ALA A 138 -2.04 0.31 -19.82
N VAL A 139 -1.42 0.96 -18.82
CA VAL A 139 -1.27 0.44 -17.46
C VAL A 139 -2.63 0.18 -16.81
N GLU A 140 -3.55 1.13 -16.90
CA GLU A 140 -4.90 0.97 -16.36
C GLU A 140 -5.67 -0.15 -17.04
N LYS A 141 -5.56 -0.28 -18.37
CA LYS A 141 -6.21 -1.38 -19.12
C LYS A 141 -5.69 -2.74 -18.67
N GLN A 142 -4.38 -2.86 -18.45
CA GLN A 142 -3.77 -4.08 -17.93
C GLN A 142 -4.25 -4.37 -16.49
N ALA A 143 -4.28 -3.37 -15.61
CA ALA A 143 -4.79 -3.53 -14.25
C ALA A 143 -6.26 -3.98 -14.24
N LEU A 144 -7.12 -3.41 -15.10
CA LEU A 144 -8.51 -3.84 -15.25
C LEU A 144 -8.63 -5.26 -15.83
N ALA A 145 -7.72 -5.70 -16.70
CA ALA A 145 -7.70 -7.07 -17.18
C ALA A 145 -7.37 -8.07 -16.05
N ARG A 146 -6.36 -7.77 -15.22
CA ARG A 146 -6.01 -8.57 -14.03
C ARG A 146 -7.14 -8.59 -12.99
N ARG A 147 -7.84 -7.45 -12.77
CA ARG A 147 -9.03 -7.43 -11.90
C ARG A 147 -10.12 -8.38 -12.39
N ARG A 148 -10.41 -8.37 -13.71
CA ARG A 148 -11.40 -9.31 -14.29
C ARG A 148 -10.96 -10.77 -14.16
N GLU A 149 -9.66 -11.05 -14.15
CA GLU A 149 -9.14 -12.38 -13.88
C GLU A 149 -9.41 -12.78 -12.43
N PHE A 150 -9.12 -11.92 -11.49
CA PHE A 150 -9.43 -12.14 -10.06
C PHE A 150 -10.94 -12.33 -9.85
N ASP A 151 -11.81 -11.50 -10.47
CA ASP A 151 -13.26 -11.65 -10.37
C ASP A 151 -13.72 -13.03 -10.89
N ARG A 152 -13.08 -13.57 -11.94
CA ARG A 152 -13.38 -14.92 -12.45
C ARG A 152 -12.97 -16.03 -11.48
N LEU A 153 -11.81 -15.90 -10.82
CA LEU A 153 -11.38 -16.83 -9.78
C LEU A 153 -12.38 -16.88 -8.63
N VAL A 154 -12.81 -15.72 -8.14
CA VAL A 154 -13.81 -15.64 -7.07
C VAL A 154 -15.14 -16.24 -7.51
N SER A 155 -15.61 -15.91 -8.74
CA SER A 155 -16.87 -16.46 -9.26
C SER A 155 -16.82 -17.98 -9.41
N GLY A 156 -15.65 -18.53 -9.80
CA GLY A 156 -15.43 -19.98 -9.86
C GLY A 156 -15.55 -20.63 -8.50
N LEU A 157 -14.94 -20.02 -7.47
CA LEU A 157 -15.00 -20.54 -6.10
C LEU A 157 -16.42 -20.47 -5.50
N VAL A 158 -17.19 -19.43 -5.85
CA VAL A 158 -18.62 -19.32 -5.50
C VAL A 158 -19.42 -20.43 -6.17
N ALA A 159 -19.18 -20.70 -7.48
CA ALA A 159 -19.87 -21.76 -8.20
C ALA A 159 -19.55 -23.17 -7.66
N GLU A 160 -18.31 -23.41 -7.23
CA GLU A 160 -17.95 -24.66 -6.53
C GLU A 160 -18.70 -24.78 -5.21
N ALA A 161 -18.77 -23.73 -4.39
CA ALA A 161 -19.49 -23.74 -3.12
C ALA A 161 -21.01 -23.89 -3.30
N GLU A 162 -21.57 -23.40 -4.41
CA GLU A 162 -22.95 -23.64 -4.80
C GLU A 162 -23.18 -25.12 -5.17
N ALA A 163 -22.28 -25.70 -5.98
CA ALA A 163 -22.36 -27.12 -6.35
C ALA A 163 -22.21 -28.05 -5.14
N ASP A 164 -21.44 -27.66 -4.13
CA ASP A 164 -21.31 -28.37 -2.84
C ASP A 164 -22.55 -28.22 -1.94
N GLY A 165 -23.49 -27.34 -2.31
CA GLY A 165 -24.72 -27.07 -1.55
C GLY A 165 -24.53 -26.09 -0.37
N ASP A 166 -23.39 -25.39 -0.30
CA ASP A 166 -23.05 -24.45 0.78
C ASP A 166 -23.60 -23.05 0.53
N ILE A 167 -23.75 -22.70 -0.72
CA ILE A 167 -24.32 -21.40 -1.17
C ILE A 167 -25.64 -21.67 -1.91
N ARG A 168 -26.58 -20.76 -1.74
CA ARG A 168 -27.88 -20.80 -2.39
C ARG A 168 -27.74 -20.70 -3.91
N PRO A 169 -28.49 -21.54 -4.70
CA PRO A 169 -28.34 -21.59 -6.15
C PRO A 169 -29.23 -20.60 -6.92
N ASP A 170 -29.96 -19.75 -6.22
CA ASP A 170 -30.93 -18.81 -6.85
C ASP A 170 -30.32 -17.45 -7.17
N ILE A 171 -29.00 -17.24 -6.95
CA ILE A 171 -28.25 -16.04 -7.31
C ILE A 171 -27.04 -16.45 -8.15
N ASP A 172 -26.91 -15.83 -9.32
CA ASP A 172 -25.76 -16.05 -10.20
C ASP A 172 -24.42 -15.90 -9.47
N PRO A 173 -23.48 -16.86 -9.60
CA PRO A 173 -22.18 -16.83 -8.91
C PRO A 173 -21.37 -15.57 -9.17
N ALA A 174 -21.44 -14.98 -10.38
CA ALA A 174 -20.72 -13.74 -10.68
C ALA A 174 -21.36 -12.53 -9.98
N ILE A 175 -22.67 -12.54 -9.78
CA ILE A 175 -23.36 -11.51 -8.97
C ILE A 175 -22.98 -11.68 -7.50
N THR A 176 -23.03 -12.90 -6.98
CA THR A 176 -22.62 -13.20 -5.59
C THR A 176 -21.19 -12.75 -5.33
N ALA A 177 -20.23 -13.08 -6.21
CA ALA A 177 -18.85 -12.65 -6.12
C ALA A 177 -18.71 -11.12 -6.11
N ARG A 178 -19.45 -10.41 -6.98
CA ARG A 178 -19.45 -8.94 -7.02
C ARG A 178 -19.99 -8.30 -5.76
N LEU A 179 -21.09 -8.83 -5.22
CA LEU A 179 -21.67 -8.32 -3.99
C LEU A 179 -20.72 -8.55 -2.80
N LEU A 180 -20.13 -9.74 -2.71
CA LEU A 180 -19.17 -10.09 -1.67
C LEU A 180 -17.95 -9.17 -1.70
N PHE A 181 -17.30 -9.02 -2.86
CA PHE A 181 -16.16 -8.11 -3.00
C PHE A 181 -16.57 -6.64 -3.01
N GLY A 182 -17.82 -6.31 -3.31
CA GLY A 182 -18.39 -4.99 -3.07
C GLY A 182 -18.36 -4.61 -1.59
N LEU A 183 -18.68 -5.55 -0.68
CA LEU A 183 -18.56 -5.35 0.76
C LEU A 183 -17.10 -5.13 1.17
N VAL A 184 -16.17 -5.97 0.70
CA VAL A 184 -14.73 -5.81 0.96
C VAL A 184 -14.25 -4.43 0.48
N ASN A 185 -14.53 -4.09 -0.77
CA ASN A 185 -14.07 -2.84 -1.38
C ASN A 185 -14.66 -1.59 -0.73
N SER A 186 -15.86 -1.68 -0.12
CA SER A 186 -16.46 -0.55 0.60
C SER A 186 -15.60 -0.04 1.75
N LEU A 187 -14.73 -0.87 2.29
CA LEU A 187 -13.82 -0.51 3.39
C LEU A 187 -12.93 0.70 3.05
N ILE A 188 -12.57 0.89 1.79
CA ILE A 188 -11.75 2.06 1.39
C ILE A 188 -12.42 3.40 1.70
N GLU A 189 -13.74 3.43 1.73
CA GLU A 189 -14.51 4.67 1.91
C GLU A 189 -14.62 5.07 3.38
N TRP A 190 -14.83 4.13 4.27
CA TRP A 190 -15.17 4.41 5.66
C TRP A 190 -14.18 3.88 6.68
N TYR A 191 -13.47 2.78 6.41
CA TYR A 191 -12.53 2.21 7.38
C TYR A 191 -11.30 3.10 7.54
N ARG A 192 -11.00 3.44 8.77
CA ARG A 192 -9.79 4.18 9.14
C ARG A 192 -9.17 3.52 10.36
N PRO A 193 -7.95 2.98 10.24
CA PRO A 193 -7.24 2.42 11.40
C PRO A 193 -7.13 3.49 12.50
N ARG A 194 -7.66 3.20 13.68
CA ARG A 194 -7.58 4.06 14.85
C ARG A 194 -6.98 3.28 16.00
N ARG A 195 -6.24 3.96 16.87
CA ARG A 195 -5.76 3.36 18.11
C ARG A 195 -6.97 2.95 18.97
N GLY A 196 -7.14 1.64 19.26
CA GLY A 196 -8.31 1.11 19.98
C GLY A 196 -9.59 0.96 19.14
N GLY A 197 -9.54 1.15 17.81
CA GLY A 197 -10.62 0.80 16.88
C GLY A 197 -10.51 -0.65 16.42
N ALA A 198 -11.56 -1.13 15.74
CA ALA A 198 -11.59 -2.49 15.17
C ALA A 198 -10.37 -2.74 14.26
N GLY A 199 -9.66 -3.84 14.49
CA GLY A 199 -8.55 -4.30 13.67
C GLY A 199 -9.01 -4.97 12.37
N ALA A 200 -8.05 -5.35 11.52
CA ALA A 200 -8.36 -6.05 10.26
C ALA A 200 -9.12 -7.36 10.51
N ASP A 201 -8.74 -8.11 11.53
CA ASP A 201 -9.38 -9.39 11.87
C ASP A 201 -10.82 -9.21 12.35
N GLU A 202 -11.09 -8.22 13.20
CA GLU A 202 -12.45 -7.91 13.67
C GLU A 202 -13.36 -7.45 12.51
N ILE A 203 -12.82 -6.68 11.57
CA ILE A 203 -13.55 -6.26 10.37
C ILE A 203 -13.81 -7.46 9.45
N ALA A 204 -12.82 -8.33 9.25
CA ALA A 204 -12.97 -9.55 8.46
C ALA A 204 -14.01 -10.49 9.07
N ASP A 205 -14.00 -10.67 10.40
CA ASP A 205 -14.99 -11.45 11.13
C ASP A 205 -16.41 -10.91 10.96
N ALA A 206 -16.57 -9.59 11.13
CA ALA A 206 -17.87 -8.95 10.97
C ALA A 206 -18.38 -9.07 9.52
N LEU A 207 -17.50 -8.87 8.54
CA LEU A 207 -17.84 -8.98 7.12
C LEU A 207 -18.24 -10.42 6.77
N CYS A 208 -17.47 -11.43 7.20
CA CYS A 208 -17.79 -12.85 6.97
C CYS A 208 -19.13 -13.22 7.62
N LYS A 209 -19.40 -12.82 8.85
CA LYS A 209 -20.69 -13.04 9.51
C LYS A 209 -21.85 -12.43 8.72
N VAL A 210 -21.71 -11.20 8.26
CA VAL A 210 -22.75 -10.53 7.46
C VAL A 210 -22.95 -11.23 6.11
N ALA A 211 -21.85 -11.62 5.44
CA ALA A 211 -21.89 -12.17 4.09
C ALA A 211 -22.38 -13.64 4.06
N PHE A 212 -21.89 -14.48 4.98
CA PHE A 212 -22.17 -15.92 4.96
C PHE A 212 -23.29 -16.34 5.91
N ASP A 213 -23.46 -15.68 7.05
CA ASP A 213 -24.52 -15.98 8.02
C ASP A 213 -25.76 -15.10 7.85
N GLY A 214 -25.59 -13.90 7.25
CA GLY A 214 -26.63 -12.89 7.11
C GLY A 214 -26.88 -12.11 8.41
N LEU A 215 -27.88 -11.20 8.37
CA LEU A 215 -28.25 -10.30 9.49
C LEU A 215 -29.42 -10.81 10.32
N ARG A 216 -30.10 -11.84 9.87
CA ARG A 216 -31.25 -12.39 10.59
C ARG A 216 -30.78 -13.32 11.71
N THR A 217 -31.33 -13.14 12.91
CA THR A 217 -31.14 -14.11 14.00
C THR A 217 -31.76 -15.45 13.58
N ARG A 218 -30.96 -16.54 13.57
CA ARG A 218 -31.51 -17.88 13.41
C ARG A 218 -32.27 -18.22 14.70
N PRO A 219 -33.52 -18.76 14.62
CA PRO A 219 -34.17 -19.34 15.79
C PRO A 219 -33.27 -20.44 16.36
N ALA A 220 -33.09 -20.48 17.68
CA ALA A 220 -32.46 -21.62 18.31
C ALA A 220 -33.33 -22.86 18.02
N GLU A 221 -32.77 -23.90 17.41
CA GLU A 221 -33.39 -25.20 17.24
C GLU A 221 -33.56 -25.90 18.59
#